data_be12938aa099a9c8d20f9dccc2595909
#
_entry.id   be12938aa099a9c8d20f9dccc2595909
#
_cell.length_a   1.000
_cell.length_b   1.000
_cell.length_c   1.000
_cell.angle_alpha   90.00
_cell.angle_beta   90.00
_cell.angle_gamma   90.00
#
_symmetry.space_group_name_H-M   'P 1'
#
loop_
_entity.id
_entity.type
_entity.pdbx_description
1 polymer ?
#
loop_
_entity_poly.entity_id
_entity_poly.type
_entity_poly.pdbx_seq_one_letter_code
_entity_poly.pdbx_strand_id
1 'polypeptide(L)'
;MALNSNDYLTMYRTMVTIRQFETLAGELFAAGKIPGFIHLSLGQEGSAVGVCSCLRTEDYLTTTHRGHGHMIAKGADLKKMVAEMFGKKTGYCKGKGGSMHIADFSLGILGANGVVAGGLPIIAGAGFSIKMRQTDQVAVCSRCARRIKWRSAFSVTVRPTAARFTK
;
A
#
# COMPACT_ATOMS: atom_id res chain seq x y z
N MET A 1 -20.01 8.69 3.06
CA MET A 1 -20.72 7.67 2.27
C MET A 1 -20.99 6.51 3.19
N ALA A 2 -22.24 6.11 3.41
CA ALA A 2 -22.54 4.94 4.23
C ALA A 2 -22.21 3.67 3.42
N LEU A 3 -21.52 2.72 4.05
CA LEU A 3 -21.23 1.43 3.44
C LEU A 3 -22.50 0.56 3.44
N ASN A 4 -22.74 -0.15 2.34
CA ASN A 4 -23.82 -1.12 2.22
C ASN A 4 -23.32 -2.56 2.46
N SER A 5 -24.23 -3.52 2.55
CA SER A 5 -23.87 -4.92 2.81
C SER A 5 -22.94 -5.52 1.75
N ASN A 6 -23.04 -5.09 0.50
CA ASN A 6 -22.16 -5.58 -0.58
C ASN A 6 -20.74 -5.03 -0.44
N ASP A 7 -20.61 -3.79 0.04
CA ASP A 7 -19.29 -3.20 0.33
C ASP A 7 -18.57 -4.01 1.42
N TYR A 8 -19.27 -4.38 2.50
CA TYR A 8 -18.71 -5.21 3.57
C TYR A 8 -18.30 -6.58 3.08
N LEU A 9 -19.11 -7.23 2.22
CA LEU A 9 -18.75 -8.51 1.62
C LEU A 9 -17.52 -8.41 0.73
N THR A 10 -17.41 -7.34 -0.05
CA THR A 10 -16.23 -7.08 -0.90
C THR A 10 -14.99 -6.87 -0.06
N MET A 11 -15.07 -6.07 1.00
CA MET A 11 -13.99 -5.86 1.95
C MET A 11 -13.55 -7.18 2.60
N TYR A 12 -14.52 -7.98 3.05
CA TYR A 12 -14.24 -9.29 3.66
C TYR A 12 -13.55 -10.25 2.69
N ARG A 13 -14.06 -10.37 1.45
CA ARG A 13 -13.42 -11.18 0.40
C ARG A 13 -11.98 -10.74 0.15
N THR A 14 -11.74 -9.43 0.10
CA THR A 14 -10.40 -8.88 -0.10
C THR A 14 -9.48 -9.23 1.08
N MET A 15 -9.96 -9.14 2.33
CA MET A 15 -9.17 -9.55 3.50
C MET A 15 -8.82 -11.04 3.46
N VAL A 16 -9.77 -11.91 3.08
CA VAL A 16 -9.51 -13.35 2.93
C VAL A 16 -8.49 -13.61 1.81
N THR A 17 -8.61 -12.91 0.70
CA THR A 17 -7.64 -13.01 -0.42
C THR A 17 -6.23 -12.62 0.04
N ILE A 18 -6.10 -11.52 0.78
CA ILE A 18 -4.81 -11.08 1.35
C ILE A 18 -4.26 -12.16 2.30
N ARG A 19 -5.09 -12.70 3.20
CA ARG A 19 -4.68 -13.75 4.12
C ARG A 19 -4.13 -14.96 3.40
N GLN A 20 -4.85 -15.46 2.39
CA GLN A 20 -4.43 -16.62 1.62
C GLN A 20 -3.15 -16.35 0.82
N PHE A 21 -3.05 -15.17 0.20
CA PHE A 21 -1.84 -14.76 -0.53
C PHE A 21 -0.62 -14.73 0.38
N GLU A 22 -0.73 -14.09 1.54
CA GLU A 22 0.37 -13.95 2.50
C GLU A 22 0.77 -15.31 3.10
N THR A 23 -0.20 -16.18 3.39
CA THR A 23 0.09 -17.53 3.89
C THR A 23 0.89 -18.32 2.87
N LEU A 24 0.39 -18.37 1.63
CA LEU A 24 1.08 -19.06 0.54
C LEU A 24 2.47 -18.47 0.26
N ALA A 25 2.59 -17.15 0.28
CA ALA A 25 3.88 -16.48 0.11
C ALA A 25 4.88 -16.88 1.20
N GLY A 26 4.42 -17.00 2.45
CA GLY A 26 5.24 -17.48 3.57
C GLY A 26 5.69 -18.93 3.39
N GLU A 27 4.80 -19.81 2.96
CA GLU A 27 5.11 -21.22 2.68
C GLU A 27 6.13 -21.37 1.55
N LEU A 28 5.95 -20.61 0.47
CA LEU A 28 6.87 -20.62 -0.68
C LEU A 28 8.25 -20.06 -0.32
N PHE A 29 8.29 -19.06 0.54
CA PHE A 29 9.53 -18.51 1.05
C PHE A 29 10.25 -19.52 1.97
N ALA A 30 9.52 -20.14 2.90
CA ALA A 30 10.07 -21.18 3.77
C ALA A 30 10.59 -22.39 2.99
N ALA A 31 9.96 -22.71 1.85
CA ALA A 31 10.43 -23.72 0.92
C ALA A 31 11.61 -23.28 0.03
N GLY A 32 12.18 -22.10 0.24
CA GLY A 32 13.31 -21.55 -0.53
C GLY A 32 12.99 -21.19 -1.98
N LYS A 33 11.72 -21.08 -2.36
CA LYS A 33 11.30 -20.81 -3.74
C LYS A 33 11.28 -19.33 -4.09
N ILE A 34 11.15 -18.46 -3.09
CA ILE A 34 11.16 -17.01 -3.26
C ILE A 34 12.52 -16.47 -2.83
N PRO A 35 13.29 -15.82 -3.73
CA PRO A 35 14.58 -15.25 -3.40
C PRO A 35 14.46 -13.97 -2.56
N GLY A 36 15.52 -13.60 -1.85
CA GLY A 36 15.61 -12.35 -1.10
C GLY A 36 14.94 -12.43 0.28
N PHE A 37 14.22 -11.38 0.62
CA PHE A 37 13.53 -11.27 1.92
C PHE A 37 12.04 -11.04 1.71
N ILE A 38 11.23 -11.59 2.61
CA ILE A 38 9.80 -11.38 2.65
C ILE A 38 9.37 -10.83 4.01
N HIS A 39 8.42 -9.91 4.02
CA HIS A 39 7.81 -9.37 5.22
C HIS A 39 6.30 -9.49 5.08
N LEU A 40 5.75 -10.50 5.70
CA LEU A 40 4.32 -10.78 5.65
C LEU A 40 3.52 -9.74 6.44
N SER A 41 2.33 -9.44 5.97
CA SER A 41 1.35 -8.57 6.63
C SER A 41 0.18 -9.35 7.25
N LEU A 42 0.40 -10.61 7.60
CA LEU A 42 -0.58 -11.44 8.30
C LEU A 42 -1.10 -10.72 9.56
N GLY A 43 -2.42 -10.66 9.71
CA GLY A 43 -3.08 -9.94 10.80
C GLY A 43 -3.29 -8.44 10.54
N GLN A 44 -2.83 -7.90 9.42
CA GLN A 44 -2.97 -6.48 9.05
C GLN A 44 -3.95 -6.24 7.90
N GLU A 45 -4.71 -7.25 7.50
CA GLU A 45 -5.62 -7.21 6.35
C GLU A 45 -6.67 -6.10 6.48
N GLY A 46 -7.24 -5.96 7.68
CA GLY A 46 -8.24 -4.94 7.97
C GLY A 46 -7.71 -3.52 7.78
N SER A 47 -6.45 -3.27 8.14
CA SER A 47 -5.81 -1.96 7.94
C SER A 47 -5.62 -1.65 6.46
N ALA A 48 -5.14 -2.63 5.68
CA ALA A 48 -4.92 -2.47 4.25
C ALA A 48 -6.24 -2.23 3.51
N VAL A 49 -7.25 -3.07 3.76
CA VAL A 49 -8.56 -2.97 3.10
C VAL A 49 -9.30 -1.71 3.55
N GLY A 50 -9.29 -1.38 4.84
CA GLY A 50 -9.96 -0.20 5.37
C GLY A 50 -9.41 1.10 4.78
N VAL A 51 -8.10 1.24 4.62
CA VAL A 51 -7.49 2.41 3.96
C VAL A 51 -7.84 2.43 2.47
N CYS A 52 -7.65 1.31 1.77
CA CYS A 52 -7.83 1.27 0.32
C CYS A 52 -9.29 1.39 -0.11
N SER A 53 -10.26 0.93 0.71
CA SER A 53 -11.70 1.11 0.41
C SER A 53 -12.15 2.57 0.39
N CYS A 54 -11.36 3.48 0.98
CA CYS A 54 -11.61 4.92 0.95
C CYS A 54 -10.92 5.64 -0.21
N LEU A 55 -10.15 4.92 -1.04
CA LEU A 55 -9.35 5.47 -2.13
C LEU A 55 -9.93 5.09 -3.49
N ARG A 56 -9.88 6.02 -4.42
CA ARG A 56 -10.14 5.78 -5.84
C ARG A 56 -8.90 5.18 -6.49
N THR A 57 -9.03 4.62 -7.69
CA THR A 57 -7.88 4.05 -8.43
C THR A 57 -6.79 5.08 -8.67
N GLU A 58 -7.18 6.31 -9.02
CA GLU A 58 -6.28 7.43 -9.32
C GLU A 58 -5.64 8.09 -8.08
N ASP A 59 -6.12 7.79 -6.86
CA ASP A 59 -5.54 8.32 -5.63
C ASP A 59 -4.18 7.66 -5.34
N TYR A 60 -3.22 8.45 -4.88
CA TYR A 60 -1.87 7.99 -4.64
C TYR A 60 -1.70 7.34 -3.26
N LEU A 61 -0.99 6.22 -3.28
CA LEU A 61 -0.66 5.45 -2.08
C LEU A 61 0.83 5.12 -2.05
N THR A 62 1.46 5.29 -0.89
CA THR A 62 2.75 4.65 -0.58
C THR A 62 2.58 3.67 0.57
N THR A 63 3.33 2.59 0.55
CA THR A 63 3.30 1.59 1.62
C THR A 63 4.68 1.32 2.18
N THR A 64 4.74 0.54 3.26
CA THR A 64 5.97 0.05 3.86
C THR A 64 6.42 -1.25 3.17
N HIS A 65 7.47 -1.88 3.71
CA HIS A 65 7.94 -3.21 3.32
C HIS A 65 6.90 -4.33 3.45
N ARG A 66 5.73 -4.08 4.05
CA ARG A 66 4.56 -4.97 4.13
C ARG A 66 3.45 -4.51 3.20
N GLY A 67 3.80 -4.36 1.91
CA GLY A 67 2.93 -3.72 0.92
C GLY A 67 1.90 -4.62 0.26
N HIS A 68 2.01 -5.95 0.36
CA HIS A 68 1.17 -6.88 -0.41
C HIS A 68 -0.33 -6.66 -0.20
N GLY A 69 -0.76 -6.51 1.07
CA GLY A 69 -2.16 -6.28 1.39
C GLY A 69 -2.72 -5.01 0.74
N HIS A 70 -1.94 -3.94 0.70
CA HIS A 70 -2.34 -2.68 0.07
C HIS A 70 -2.39 -2.80 -1.46
N MET A 71 -1.44 -3.54 -2.06
CA MET A 71 -1.46 -3.85 -3.50
C MET A 71 -2.75 -4.57 -3.88
N ILE A 72 -3.08 -5.65 -3.16
CA ILE A 72 -4.28 -6.47 -3.39
C ILE A 72 -5.54 -5.63 -3.18
N ALA A 73 -5.60 -4.86 -2.10
CA ALA A 73 -6.75 -4.01 -1.78
C ALA A 73 -6.97 -2.86 -2.79
N LYS A 74 -5.92 -2.43 -3.51
CA LYS A 74 -6.01 -1.47 -4.63
C LYS A 74 -6.31 -2.16 -5.98
N GLY A 75 -6.50 -3.48 -6.01
CA GLY A 75 -6.86 -4.23 -7.20
C GLY A 75 -5.68 -4.74 -8.03
N ALA A 76 -4.52 -4.95 -7.43
CA ALA A 76 -3.38 -5.50 -8.13
C ALA A 76 -3.61 -6.95 -8.60
N ASP A 77 -3.05 -7.28 -9.76
CA ASP A 77 -3.05 -8.63 -10.31
C ASP A 77 -2.11 -9.54 -9.50
N LEU A 78 -2.69 -10.55 -8.85
CA LEU A 78 -1.96 -11.51 -8.02
C LEU A 78 -0.89 -12.27 -8.81
N LYS A 79 -1.13 -12.56 -10.10
CA LYS A 79 -0.16 -13.27 -10.95
C LYS A 79 1.10 -12.42 -11.17
N LYS A 80 0.92 -11.12 -11.40
CA LYS A 80 2.04 -10.18 -11.54
C LYS A 80 2.78 -9.99 -10.21
N MET A 81 2.06 -9.99 -9.08
CA MET A 81 2.68 -9.93 -7.76
C MET A 81 3.55 -11.16 -7.50
N VAL A 82 3.01 -12.37 -7.74
CA VAL A 82 3.78 -13.61 -7.61
C VAL A 82 4.97 -13.61 -8.55
N ALA A 83 4.79 -13.22 -9.81
CA ALA A 83 5.88 -13.12 -10.78
C ALA A 83 7.00 -12.19 -10.30
N GLU A 84 6.65 -11.05 -9.67
CA GLU A 84 7.63 -10.13 -9.08
C GLU A 84 8.41 -10.78 -7.95
N MET A 85 7.72 -11.49 -7.04
CA MET A 85 8.35 -12.18 -5.91
C MET A 85 9.30 -13.29 -6.36
N PHE A 86 9.01 -13.92 -7.51
CA PHE A 86 9.89 -14.92 -8.15
C PHE A 86 10.98 -14.31 -9.06
N GLY A 87 11.14 -13.00 -9.08
CA GLY A 87 12.15 -12.32 -9.91
C GLY A 87 11.87 -12.40 -11.41
N LYS A 88 10.62 -12.59 -11.84
CA LYS A 88 10.27 -12.75 -13.26
C LYS A 88 10.02 -11.39 -13.93
N LYS A 89 10.41 -11.29 -15.21
CA LYS A 89 10.23 -10.10 -16.04
C LYS A 89 8.76 -9.66 -16.17
N THR A 90 7.81 -10.58 -15.99
CA THR A 90 6.38 -10.34 -16.05
C THR A 90 5.80 -9.73 -14.76
N GLY A 91 6.62 -9.58 -13.71
CA GLY A 91 6.25 -8.91 -12.47
C GLY A 91 6.09 -7.39 -12.64
N TYR A 92 5.50 -6.74 -11.67
CA TYR A 92 5.21 -5.30 -11.68
C TYR A 92 6.46 -4.43 -11.87
N CYS A 93 7.55 -4.76 -11.20
CA CYS A 93 8.84 -4.08 -11.29
C CYS A 93 9.87 -4.90 -12.12
N LYS A 94 9.37 -5.74 -13.04
CA LYS A 94 10.19 -6.61 -13.91
C LYS A 94 11.09 -7.56 -13.14
N GLY A 95 10.67 -7.99 -11.96
CA GLY A 95 11.39 -8.89 -11.08
C GLY A 95 12.54 -8.26 -10.30
N LYS A 96 12.67 -6.93 -10.31
CA LYS A 96 13.78 -6.21 -9.64
C LYS A 96 13.44 -5.73 -8.24
N GLY A 97 12.15 -5.50 -7.95
CA GLY A 97 11.69 -4.98 -6.67
C GLY A 97 11.54 -6.07 -5.60
N GLY A 98 11.16 -7.27 -6.01
CA GLY A 98 10.81 -8.35 -5.09
C GLY A 98 9.62 -7.99 -4.19
N SER A 99 9.50 -8.68 -3.05
CA SER A 99 8.39 -8.54 -2.11
C SER A 99 8.21 -7.11 -1.56
N MET A 100 9.30 -6.41 -1.27
CA MET A 100 9.28 -5.17 -0.49
C MET A 100 9.17 -3.88 -1.32
N HIS A 101 9.22 -3.96 -2.65
CA HIS A 101 9.33 -2.78 -3.52
C HIS A 101 8.35 -2.81 -4.69
N ILE A 102 7.21 -3.49 -4.53
CA ILE A 102 6.20 -3.54 -5.59
C ILE A 102 5.58 -2.16 -5.77
N ALA A 103 5.48 -1.71 -7.02
CA ALA A 103 4.85 -0.45 -7.41
C ALA A 103 4.00 -0.64 -8.66
N ASP A 104 2.91 0.11 -8.75
CA ASP A 104 2.08 0.21 -9.95
C ASP A 104 1.43 1.59 -10.04
N PHE A 105 1.99 2.44 -10.89
CA PHE A 105 1.48 3.81 -11.07
C PHE A 105 0.08 3.84 -11.71
N SER A 106 -0.31 2.80 -12.45
CA SER A 106 -1.65 2.73 -13.03
C SER A 106 -2.75 2.56 -11.97
N LEU A 107 -2.40 1.98 -10.83
CA LEU A 107 -3.24 1.84 -9.64
C LEU A 107 -3.00 2.96 -8.61
N GLY A 108 -2.21 3.97 -8.93
CA GLY A 108 -1.83 5.03 -8.00
C GLY A 108 -0.85 4.58 -6.91
N ILE A 109 -0.26 3.39 -7.00
CA ILE A 109 0.67 2.87 -6.00
C ILE A 109 2.09 3.30 -6.36
N LEU A 110 2.59 4.31 -5.62
CA LEU A 110 3.90 4.92 -5.86
C LEU A 110 5.07 4.06 -5.36
N GLY A 111 4.77 3.03 -4.59
CA GLY A 111 5.72 2.00 -4.18
C GLY A 111 5.57 1.56 -2.73
N ALA A 112 6.06 0.34 -2.51
CA ALA A 112 6.41 -0.17 -1.20
C ALA A 112 7.88 0.20 -0.91
N ASN A 113 8.22 0.51 0.33
CA ASN A 113 9.55 0.98 0.69
C ASN A 113 10.11 0.21 1.91
N GLY A 114 11.28 -0.39 1.74
CA GLY A 114 12.00 -1.08 2.81
C GLY A 114 12.60 -0.12 3.85
N VAL A 115 12.86 1.12 3.46
CA VAL A 115 13.38 2.15 4.37
C VAL A 115 12.25 2.67 5.26
N VAL A 116 12.46 2.64 6.58
CA VAL A 116 11.49 3.17 7.54
C VAL A 116 11.26 4.66 7.29
N ALA A 117 9.99 5.05 7.17
CA ALA A 117 9.53 6.39 6.81
C ALA A 117 9.90 6.88 5.39
N GLY A 118 10.59 6.09 4.57
CA GLY A 118 10.97 6.48 3.20
C GLY A 118 9.80 6.80 2.27
N GLY A 119 8.60 6.32 2.56
CA GLY A 119 7.37 6.69 1.84
C GLY A 119 6.87 8.11 2.13
N LEU A 120 7.28 8.75 3.25
CA LEU A 120 6.77 10.06 3.64
C LEU A 120 7.16 11.19 2.67
N PRO A 121 8.42 11.35 2.29
CA PRO A 121 8.79 12.36 1.30
C PRO A 121 8.16 12.10 -0.08
N ILE A 122 8.01 10.82 -0.46
CA ILE A 122 7.37 10.44 -1.73
C ILE A 122 5.91 10.92 -1.73
N ILE A 123 5.17 10.63 -0.67
CA ILE A 123 3.76 11.02 -0.60
C ILE A 123 3.57 12.53 -0.42
N ALA A 124 4.52 13.20 0.23
CA ALA A 124 4.53 14.67 0.30
C ALA A 124 4.71 15.30 -1.09
N GLY A 125 5.62 14.74 -1.90
CA GLY A 125 5.80 15.16 -3.30
C GLY A 125 4.56 14.90 -4.15
N ALA A 126 3.90 13.74 -3.98
CA ALA A 126 2.63 13.45 -4.65
C ALA A 126 1.54 14.45 -4.26
N GLY A 127 1.40 14.76 -2.96
CA GLY A 127 0.47 15.78 -2.47
C GLY A 127 0.75 17.17 -3.04
N PHE A 128 2.01 17.55 -3.14
CA PHE A 128 2.42 18.79 -3.79
C PHE A 128 2.04 18.82 -5.27
N SER A 129 2.28 17.72 -6.01
CA SER A 129 1.89 17.58 -7.42
C SER A 129 0.37 17.74 -7.61
N ILE A 130 -0.44 17.09 -6.76
CA ILE A 130 -1.91 17.22 -6.76
C ILE A 130 -2.31 18.69 -6.60
N LYS A 131 -1.68 19.40 -5.64
CA LYS A 131 -1.94 20.82 -5.41
C LYS A 131 -1.60 21.68 -6.63
N MET A 132 -0.42 21.48 -7.21
CA MET A 132 0.04 22.26 -8.37
C MET A 132 -0.82 22.02 -9.61
N ARG A 133 -1.32 20.80 -9.79
CA ARG A 133 -2.21 20.42 -10.90
C ARG A 133 -3.68 20.75 -10.64
N GLN A 134 -4.02 21.19 -9.42
CA GLN A 134 -5.38 21.49 -8.99
C GLN A 134 -6.37 20.33 -9.20
N THR A 135 -5.89 19.08 -9.03
CA THR A 135 -6.72 17.88 -9.11
C THR A 135 -7.37 17.58 -7.74
N ASP A 136 -8.40 16.73 -7.74
CA ASP A 136 -9.12 16.33 -6.53
C ASP A 136 -8.61 15.00 -5.93
N GLN A 137 -7.53 14.47 -6.47
CA GLN A 137 -6.88 13.26 -5.97
C GLN A 137 -6.45 13.39 -4.51
N VAL A 138 -6.22 12.24 -3.88
CA VAL A 138 -5.72 12.13 -2.51
C VAL A 138 -4.39 11.40 -2.52
N ALA A 139 -3.47 11.80 -1.66
CA ALA A 139 -2.22 11.11 -1.43
C ALA A 139 -2.17 10.58 0.00
N VAL A 140 -1.95 9.27 0.17
CA VAL A 140 -1.97 8.59 1.47
C VAL A 140 -0.70 7.77 1.67
N CYS A 141 -0.11 7.86 2.85
CA CYS A 141 0.89 6.91 3.32
C CYS A 141 0.23 5.91 4.27
N SER A 142 0.30 4.63 3.97
CA SER A 142 -0.34 3.59 4.78
C SER A 142 0.13 3.56 6.23
N ARG A 143 1.35 4.03 6.52
CA ARG A 143 1.89 4.11 7.88
C ARG A 143 1.26 5.23 8.71
N CYS A 144 0.81 6.31 8.08
CA CYS A 144 0.34 7.51 8.79
C CYS A 144 -1.17 7.57 8.91
N ALA A 145 -1.92 6.77 8.13
CA ALA A 145 -3.39 6.80 8.01
C ALA A 145 -3.98 8.22 7.90
N ARG A 146 -3.16 9.22 7.55
CA ARG A 146 -3.57 10.61 7.40
C ARG A 146 -3.77 10.95 5.94
N ARG A 147 -5.00 11.32 5.63
CA ARG A 147 -5.39 11.87 4.34
C ARG A 147 -4.81 13.26 4.20
N ILE A 148 -3.87 13.44 3.27
CA ILE A 148 -3.41 14.77 2.88
C ILE A 148 -4.37 15.28 1.81
N LYS A 149 -5.42 15.99 2.24
CA LYS A 149 -6.35 16.67 1.35
C LYS A 149 -5.90 18.11 1.21
N TRP A 150 -5.30 18.45 0.09
CA TRP A 150 -4.91 19.83 -0.22
C TRP A 150 -6.09 20.58 -0.86
N ARG A 151 -7.20 20.76 -0.12
CA ARG A 151 -8.20 21.75 -0.49
C ARG A 151 -7.97 23.00 0.34
N SER A 152 -7.58 24.10 -0.35
CA SER A 152 -7.60 25.49 0.13
C SER A 152 -7.22 25.68 1.61
N ALA A 153 -5.98 25.93 1.86
CA ALA A 153 -5.38 26.86 2.84
C ALA A 153 -3.98 26.40 3.23
N PHE A 154 -3.10 27.32 3.27
CA PHE A 154 -1.76 27.25 3.80
C PHE A 154 -1.77 26.81 5.27
N SER A 155 -1.73 25.52 5.54
CA SER A 155 -1.21 24.98 6.80
C SER A 155 -0.87 23.50 6.64
N VAL A 156 0.38 23.22 6.31
CA VAL A 156 0.98 21.92 6.58
C VAL A 156 1.19 21.87 8.09
N THR A 157 0.16 21.47 8.82
CA THR A 157 0.37 21.07 10.20
C THR A 157 0.74 19.60 10.21
N VAL A 158 1.99 19.29 9.91
CA VAL A 158 2.61 18.05 10.35
C VAL A 158 2.73 18.17 11.87
N ARG A 159 1.72 17.77 12.60
CA ARG A 159 1.87 17.51 14.03
C ARG A 159 2.63 16.20 14.16
N PRO A 160 3.88 16.20 14.66
CA PRO A 160 4.47 14.95 15.10
C PRO A 160 3.62 14.45 16.27
N THR A 161 3.04 13.28 16.12
CA THR A 161 2.54 12.56 17.28
C THR A 161 3.77 12.20 18.10
N ALA A 162 4.04 13.00 19.12
CA ALA A 162 4.97 12.63 20.15
C ALA A 162 4.41 11.36 20.79
N ALA A 163 5.02 10.22 20.47
CA ALA A 163 4.85 9.03 21.28
C ALA A 163 5.38 9.40 22.67
N ARG A 164 4.49 9.55 23.63
CA ARG A 164 4.87 9.58 25.03
C ARG A 164 5.41 8.18 25.34
N PHE A 165 6.71 8.04 25.30
CA PHE A 165 7.38 6.99 26.05
C PHE A 165 7.32 7.43 27.52
N THR A 166 6.34 6.97 28.27
CA THR A 166 6.41 6.93 29.72
C THR A 166 7.33 5.77 30.07
N LYS A 167 8.33 6.09 30.89
CA LYS A 167 9.26 5.14 31.51
C LYS A 167 8.52 4.14 32.38
#